data_74606f665e4fe5902a37175990f4b754
#
_entry.id   74606f665e4fe5902a37175990f4b754
#
_cell.length_a   1.000
_cell.length_b   1.000
_cell.length_c   1.000
_cell.angle_alpha   90.00
_cell.angle_beta   90.00
_cell.angle_gamma   90.00
#
_symmetry.space_group_name_H-M   'P 1'
#
loop_
_entity.id
_entity.type
_entity.pdbx_description
1 polymer ?
#
loop_
_entity_poly.entity_id
_entity_poly.type
_entity_poly.pdbx_seq_one_letter_code
_entity_poly.pdbx_strand_id
1 'polypeptide(L)'
;MIRTFFTSVILFYAFNMQAQDLQVIKLNAPDKTRGSAIMKAFSDRYSAREYASESLRLQDLSDLLWAANGINRADGKRTAPSCRNFQEVEVYVILPEGAYLYDVKDHALNPVVAGDYRGAVAASQDFAKTAPLCIVLVADMTKFGNTSEQSKLMAAVDVGIVCQNISVACAGLGLVTVPRATMDEASLRKALKLTDKHLLLMNNPVGYPKK
;
A
#
# COMPACT_ATOMS: atom_id res chain seq x y z
N MET A 1 -55.06 32.57 33.54
CA MET A 1 -53.87 32.57 32.67
C MET A 1 -52.97 31.40 33.06
N ILE A 2 -53.04 30.26 32.33
CA ILE A 2 -52.27 29.05 32.60
C ILE A 2 -51.08 29.12 31.60
N ARG A 3 -49.87 29.22 32.14
CA ARG A 3 -48.63 29.14 31.33
C ARG A 3 -48.17 27.70 31.25
N THR A 4 -48.32 27.09 30.07
CA THR A 4 -47.80 25.74 29.75
C THR A 4 -46.30 25.85 29.41
N PHE A 5 -45.44 25.24 30.24
CA PHE A 5 -44.02 25.07 29.93
C PHE A 5 -43.84 23.84 29.03
N PHE A 6 -43.40 24.04 27.81
CA PHE A 6 -42.90 22.96 26.94
C PHE A 6 -41.45 22.67 27.28
N THR A 7 -41.20 21.51 27.87
CA THR A 7 -39.83 21.03 28.10
C THR A 7 -39.40 20.19 26.88
N SER A 8 -38.57 20.77 26.04
CA SER A 8 -37.97 20.02 24.91
C SER A 8 -36.88 19.07 25.42
N VAL A 9 -37.14 17.78 25.34
CA VAL A 9 -36.13 16.73 25.58
C VAL A 9 -35.31 16.56 24.31
N ILE A 10 -34.08 17.02 24.35
CA ILE A 10 -33.11 16.76 23.28
C ILE A 10 -32.49 15.39 23.54
N LEU A 11 -32.87 14.41 22.71
CA LEU A 11 -32.26 13.08 22.71
C LEU A 11 -30.89 13.15 21.97
N PHE A 12 -29.80 13.12 22.73
CA PHE A 12 -28.49 12.92 22.18
C PHE A 12 -28.32 11.44 21.79
N TYR A 13 -28.42 11.14 20.50
CA TYR A 13 -27.94 9.86 19.98
C TYR A 13 -26.41 9.89 19.95
N ALA A 14 -25.78 9.28 20.94
CA ALA A 14 -24.36 8.97 20.88
C ALA A 14 -24.16 7.86 19.84
N PHE A 15 -23.70 8.23 18.64
CA PHE A 15 -23.16 7.26 17.70
C PHE A 15 -21.90 6.65 18.32
N ASN A 16 -22.01 5.46 18.87
CA ASN A 16 -20.84 4.63 19.19
C ASN A 16 -20.20 4.25 17.86
N MET A 17 -19.23 5.04 17.40
CA MET A 17 -18.26 4.57 16.40
C MET A 17 -17.40 3.51 17.07
N GLN A 18 -17.85 2.26 16.98
CA GLN A 18 -17.04 1.11 17.35
C GLN A 18 -15.88 1.10 16.37
N ALA A 19 -14.67 1.35 16.87
CA ALA A 19 -13.46 1.18 16.08
C ALA A 19 -13.45 -0.28 15.61
N GLN A 20 -13.59 -0.48 14.30
CA GLN A 20 -13.59 -1.81 13.72
C GLN A 20 -12.17 -2.37 13.90
N ASP A 21 -12.02 -3.40 14.73
CA ASP A 21 -10.75 -4.09 14.91
C ASP A 21 -10.36 -4.75 13.58
N LEU A 22 -9.31 -4.21 12.95
CA LEU A 22 -8.79 -4.77 11.73
C LEU A 22 -8.26 -6.18 11.99
N GLN A 23 -8.59 -7.09 11.09
CA GLN A 23 -8.11 -8.47 11.14
C GLN A 23 -6.98 -8.69 10.15
N VAL A 24 -6.15 -9.69 10.41
CA VAL A 24 -5.13 -10.16 9.45
C VAL A 24 -5.83 -10.67 8.19
N ILE A 25 -5.40 -10.16 7.03
CA ILE A 25 -5.89 -10.64 5.73
C ILE A 25 -4.91 -11.69 5.21
N LYS A 26 -5.31 -12.95 5.27
CA LYS A 26 -4.57 -14.05 4.62
C LYS A 26 -4.66 -13.90 3.12
N LEU A 27 -3.51 -13.82 2.46
CA LEU A 27 -3.43 -13.77 1.00
C LEU A 27 -3.50 -15.17 0.40
N ASN A 28 -3.96 -15.27 -0.83
CA ASN A 28 -3.95 -16.54 -1.57
C ASN A 28 -2.51 -16.88 -1.97
N ALA A 29 -2.23 -18.17 -2.15
CA ALA A 29 -0.98 -18.58 -2.78
C ALA A 29 -0.81 -17.89 -4.15
N PRO A 30 0.37 -17.32 -4.45
CA PRO A 30 0.59 -16.61 -5.71
C PRO A 30 0.48 -17.57 -6.90
N ASP A 31 -0.34 -17.21 -7.87
CA ASP A 31 -0.47 -17.95 -9.12
C ASP A 31 0.61 -17.50 -10.12
N LYS A 32 1.70 -18.24 -10.15
CA LYS A 32 2.88 -17.95 -10.98
C LYS A 32 2.68 -18.23 -12.48
N THR A 33 1.50 -18.73 -12.85
CA THR A 33 1.14 -19.03 -14.26
C THR A 33 0.26 -17.93 -14.86
N ARG A 34 -0.24 -17.01 -14.04
CA ARG A 34 -1.09 -15.89 -14.48
C ARG A 34 -0.29 -14.74 -15.07
N GLY A 35 -1.03 -13.89 -15.72
CA GLY A 35 -0.52 -12.66 -16.30
C GLY A 35 -0.10 -12.79 -17.76
N SER A 36 0.18 -11.68 -18.40
CA SER A 36 0.68 -11.65 -19.77
C SER A 36 2.18 -11.99 -19.81
N ALA A 37 2.66 -12.38 -21.00
CA ALA A 37 4.09 -12.53 -21.23
C ALA A 37 4.83 -11.23 -20.87
N ILE A 38 6.05 -11.36 -20.34
CA ILE A 38 6.80 -10.22 -19.80
C ILE A 38 6.97 -9.06 -20.79
N MET A 39 7.24 -9.36 -22.06
CA MET A 39 7.39 -8.31 -23.10
C MET A 39 6.09 -7.59 -23.39
N LYS A 40 4.95 -8.30 -23.29
CA LYS A 40 3.63 -7.67 -23.38
C LYS A 40 3.35 -6.77 -22.17
N ALA A 41 3.69 -7.22 -20.96
CA ALA A 41 3.57 -6.40 -19.76
C ALA A 41 4.37 -5.10 -19.85
N PHE A 42 5.60 -5.15 -20.38
CA PHE A 42 6.40 -3.94 -20.64
C PHE A 42 5.76 -3.04 -21.70
N SER A 43 5.21 -3.62 -22.78
CA SER A 43 4.52 -2.86 -23.84
C SER A 43 3.26 -2.17 -23.33
N ASP A 44 2.50 -2.83 -22.45
CA ASP A 44 1.22 -2.33 -21.94
C ASP A 44 1.38 -1.39 -20.73
N ARG A 45 2.53 -1.39 -20.07
CA ARG A 45 2.78 -0.56 -18.88
C ARG A 45 2.70 0.94 -19.21
N TYR A 46 1.83 1.65 -18.54
CA TYR A 46 1.75 3.12 -18.59
C TYR A 46 1.39 3.70 -17.22
N SER A 47 1.54 5.01 -17.04
CA SER A 47 1.17 5.72 -15.82
C SER A 47 -0.30 6.11 -15.87
N ALA A 48 -1.16 5.32 -15.21
CA ALA A 48 -2.59 5.57 -15.11
C ALA A 48 -2.92 6.54 -13.98
N ARG A 49 -3.91 7.40 -14.21
CA ARG A 49 -4.43 8.36 -13.22
C ARG A 49 -5.96 8.27 -13.07
N GLU A 50 -6.55 7.24 -13.62
CA GLU A 50 -7.96 6.92 -13.48
C GLU A 50 -8.11 5.44 -13.16
N TYR A 51 -9.03 5.12 -12.26
CA TYR A 51 -9.24 3.78 -11.75
C TYR A 51 -10.73 3.47 -11.72
N ALA A 52 -11.10 2.20 -11.95
CA ALA A 52 -12.41 1.72 -11.60
C ALA A 52 -12.57 1.71 -10.07
N SER A 53 -13.79 1.89 -9.59
CA SER A 53 -14.08 1.98 -8.15
C SER A 53 -14.12 0.63 -7.44
N GLU A 54 -14.14 -0.48 -8.20
CA GLU A 54 -14.21 -1.82 -7.64
C GLU A 54 -12.91 -2.20 -6.91
N SER A 55 -13.05 -2.86 -5.75
CA SER A 55 -11.91 -3.41 -5.01
C SER A 55 -11.21 -4.50 -5.80
N LEU A 56 -9.89 -4.64 -5.62
CA LEU A 56 -9.17 -5.75 -6.21
C LEU A 56 -9.67 -7.09 -5.65
N ARG A 57 -9.76 -8.08 -6.53
CA ARG A 57 -9.96 -9.47 -6.10
C ARG A 57 -8.77 -9.91 -5.26
N LEU A 58 -9.02 -10.73 -4.25
CA LEU A 58 -7.96 -11.18 -3.33
C LEU A 58 -6.80 -11.86 -4.08
N GLN A 59 -7.07 -12.61 -5.13
CA GLN A 59 -6.02 -13.23 -5.94
C GLN A 59 -5.16 -12.21 -6.66
N ASP A 60 -5.75 -11.15 -7.23
CA ASP A 60 -4.99 -10.10 -7.92
C ASP A 60 -4.10 -9.32 -6.95
N LEU A 61 -4.61 -9.03 -5.74
CA LEU A 61 -3.82 -8.41 -4.68
C LEU A 61 -2.69 -9.33 -4.21
N SER A 62 -2.96 -10.62 -4.05
CA SER A 62 -1.99 -11.62 -3.61
C SER A 62 -0.84 -11.76 -4.61
N ASP A 63 -1.16 -11.92 -5.89
CA ASP A 63 -0.18 -12.04 -6.97
C ASP A 63 0.65 -10.75 -7.12
N LEU A 64 0.00 -9.58 -7.02
CA LEU A 64 0.67 -8.28 -7.09
C LEU A 64 1.69 -8.09 -5.95
N LEU A 65 1.31 -8.39 -4.71
CA LEU A 65 2.19 -8.23 -3.56
C LEU A 65 3.35 -9.23 -3.59
N TRP A 66 3.08 -10.46 -4.01
CA TRP A 66 4.14 -11.43 -4.24
C TRP A 66 5.10 -10.96 -5.34
N ALA A 67 4.61 -10.50 -6.46
CA ALA A 67 5.43 -9.97 -7.55
C ALA A 67 6.25 -8.76 -7.11
N ALA A 68 5.68 -7.87 -6.28
CA ALA A 68 6.35 -6.68 -5.77
C ALA A 68 7.60 -7.02 -4.96
N ASN A 69 7.46 -7.86 -3.92
CA ASN A 69 8.54 -8.13 -2.96
C ASN A 69 8.39 -9.48 -2.22
N GLY A 70 7.71 -10.47 -2.80
CA GLY A 70 7.47 -11.76 -2.18
C GLY A 70 8.69 -12.69 -2.19
N ILE A 71 8.66 -13.74 -1.36
CA ILE A 71 9.71 -14.79 -1.37
C ILE A 71 9.50 -15.68 -2.59
N ASN A 72 10.54 -15.80 -3.41
CA ASN A 72 10.50 -16.60 -4.63
C ASN A 72 11.46 -17.81 -4.63
N ARG A 73 12.24 -18.00 -3.56
CA ARG A 73 13.24 -19.04 -3.41
C ARG A 73 13.26 -19.61 -1.99
N ALA A 74 13.71 -20.85 -1.87
CA ALA A 74 13.77 -21.56 -0.58
C ALA A 74 14.73 -20.90 0.44
N ASP A 75 15.73 -20.13 -0.01
CA ASP A 75 16.68 -19.40 0.83
C ASP A 75 16.12 -18.06 1.36
N GLY A 76 14.82 -17.79 1.17
CA GLY A 76 14.15 -16.58 1.65
C GLY A 76 14.42 -15.31 0.85
N LYS A 77 15.12 -15.40 -0.27
CA LYS A 77 15.30 -14.27 -1.17
C LYS A 77 14.01 -13.91 -1.89
N ARG A 78 13.92 -12.65 -2.30
CA ARG A 78 12.67 -12.05 -2.79
C ARG A 78 12.66 -11.89 -4.31
N THR A 79 11.51 -11.58 -4.85
CA THR A 79 11.31 -11.18 -6.25
C THR A 79 12.09 -9.92 -6.60
N ALA A 80 12.20 -8.97 -5.66
CA ALA A 80 13.05 -7.79 -5.77
C ALA A 80 14.41 -8.06 -5.12
N PRO A 81 15.55 -7.84 -5.81
CA PRO A 81 16.85 -7.81 -5.15
C PRO A 81 16.97 -6.57 -4.25
N SER A 82 17.85 -6.62 -3.26
CA SER A 82 18.20 -5.46 -2.45
C SER A 82 19.70 -5.41 -2.17
N CYS A 83 20.21 -4.23 -1.84
CA CYS A 83 21.60 -4.01 -1.49
C CYS A 83 22.05 -5.01 -0.41
N ARG A 84 23.09 -5.80 -0.70
CA ARG A 84 23.61 -6.86 0.19
C ARG A 84 22.53 -7.81 0.75
N ASN A 85 21.38 -7.91 0.10
CA ASN A 85 20.22 -8.68 0.57
C ASN A 85 19.69 -8.20 1.95
N PHE A 86 19.73 -6.90 2.21
CA PHE A 86 19.22 -6.34 3.47
C PHE A 86 17.70 -6.49 3.61
N GLN A 87 16.98 -6.57 2.49
CA GLN A 87 15.53 -6.76 2.46
C GLN A 87 14.77 -5.71 3.29
N GLU A 88 15.25 -4.49 3.25
CA GLU A 88 14.77 -3.37 4.06
C GLU A 88 13.48 -2.77 3.56
N VAL A 89 13.05 -3.08 2.33
CA VAL A 89 11.84 -2.49 1.76
C VAL A 89 10.61 -3.15 2.37
N GLU A 90 9.84 -2.35 3.09
CA GLU A 90 8.53 -2.65 3.65
C GLU A 90 7.44 -2.18 2.69
N VAL A 91 6.42 -3.01 2.51
CA VAL A 91 5.29 -2.74 1.62
C VAL A 91 4.04 -2.56 2.46
N TYR A 92 3.55 -1.34 2.56
CA TYR A 92 2.29 -1.03 3.22
C TYR A 92 1.17 -0.99 2.19
N VAL A 93 0.03 -1.57 2.51
CA VAL A 93 -1.19 -1.55 1.70
C VAL A 93 -2.23 -0.70 2.42
N ILE A 94 -2.67 0.37 1.76
CA ILE A 94 -3.66 1.29 2.28
C ILE A 94 -4.99 1.01 1.58
N LEU A 95 -5.92 0.43 2.33
CA LEU A 95 -7.29 0.11 1.92
C LEU A 95 -8.27 1.14 2.51
N PRO A 96 -9.53 1.19 2.07
CA PRO A 96 -10.54 2.07 2.67
C PRO A 96 -10.74 1.86 4.17
N GLU A 97 -10.62 0.62 4.64
CA GLU A 97 -10.81 0.24 6.04
C GLU A 97 -9.57 0.44 6.91
N GLY A 98 -8.36 0.48 6.33
CA GLY A 98 -7.14 0.63 7.11
C GLY A 98 -5.85 0.48 6.35
N ALA A 99 -4.76 0.66 7.09
CA ALA A 99 -3.41 0.41 6.61
C ALA A 99 -2.90 -0.93 7.15
N TYR A 100 -2.22 -1.66 6.30
CA TYR A 100 -1.66 -2.99 6.57
C TYR A 100 -0.19 -3.05 6.16
N LEU A 101 0.61 -3.80 6.90
CA LEU A 101 1.97 -4.17 6.51
C LEU A 101 1.94 -5.55 5.86
N TYR A 102 2.51 -5.67 4.67
CA TYR A 102 2.67 -6.96 4.00
C TYR A 102 3.73 -7.81 4.69
N ASP A 103 3.28 -8.89 5.30
CA ASP A 103 4.14 -9.94 5.84
C ASP A 103 4.55 -10.88 4.70
N VAL A 104 5.80 -10.76 4.32
CA VAL A 104 6.35 -11.53 3.19
C VAL A 104 6.50 -13.01 3.54
N LYS A 105 6.75 -13.33 4.82
CA LYS A 105 6.97 -14.69 5.30
C LYS A 105 5.67 -15.49 5.33
N ASP A 106 4.63 -14.89 5.91
CA ASP A 106 3.34 -15.55 6.07
C ASP A 106 2.40 -15.29 4.88
N HIS A 107 2.86 -14.48 3.90
CA HIS A 107 2.08 -14.00 2.77
C HIS A 107 0.71 -13.49 3.23
N ALA A 108 0.73 -12.48 4.07
CA ALA A 108 -0.45 -11.92 4.72
C ALA A 108 -0.33 -10.39 4.87
N LEU A 109 -1.46 -9.74 5.09
CA LEU A 109 -1.52 -8.33 5.46
C LEU A 109 -1.80 -8.22 6.95
N ASN A 110 -0.82 -7.75 7.71
CA ASN A 110 -0.95 -7.51 9.13
C ASN A 110 -1.51 -6.10 9.38
N PRO A 111 -2.57 -5.94 10.19
CA PRO A 111 -3.19 -4.65 10.44
C PRO A 111 -2.25 -3.73 11.21
N VAL A 112 -2.18 -2.45 10.80
CA VAL A 112 -1.38 -1.40 11.44
C VAL A 112 -2.29 -0.37 12.11
N VAL A 113 -3.26 0.15 11.37
CA VAL A 113 -4.19 1.18 11.86
C VAL A 113 -5.49 1.17 11.04
N ALA A 114 -6.63 1.33 11.70
CA ALA A 114 -7.92 1.47 11.06
C ALA A 114 -8.13 2.90 10.53
N GLY A 115 -8.91 3.02 9.47
CA GLY A 115 -9.27 4.28 8.83
C GLY A 115 -8.72 4.45 7.42
N ASP A 116 -9.32 5.32 6.63
CA ASP A 116 -8.93 5.57 5.24
C ASP A 116 -7.81 6.61 5.15
N TYR A 117 -6.61 6.16 4.84
CA TYR A 117 -5.42 7.00 4.67
C TYR A 117 -5.06 7.25 3.19
N ARG A 118 -5.90 6.82 2.22
CA ARG A 118 -5.64 7.07 0.79
C ARG A 118 -5.55 8.56 0.48
N GLY A 119 -6.29 9.41 1.22
CA GLY A 119 -6.17 10.86 1.14
C GLY A 119 -4.78 11.38 1.51
N ALA A 120 -4.15 10.83 2.55
CA ALA A 120 -2.77 11.17 2.93
C ALA A 120 -1.76 10.69 1.87
N VAL A 121 -1.98 9.52 1.25
CA VAL A 121 -1.16 9.08 0.12
C VAL A 121 -1.34 9.99 -1.10
N ALA A 122 -2.55 10.45 -1.37
CA ALA A 122 -2.83 11.35 -2.49
C ALA A 122 -2.18 12.74 -2.31
N ALA A 123 -2.20 13.28 -1.09
CA ALA A 123 -1.80 14.65 -0.76
C ALA A 123 -2.49 15.66 -1.71
N SER A 124 -1.72 16.42 -2.50
CA SER A 124 -2.24 17.38 -3.47
C SER A 124 -2.70 16.78 -4.82
N GLN A 125 -2.62 15.46 -5.00
CA GLN A 125 -2.94 14.79 -6.26
C GLN A 125 -4.20 13.92 -6.11
N ASP A 126 -5.36 14.56 -6.10
CA ASP A 126 -6.66 13.96 -5.78
C ASP A 126 -7.00 12.66 -6.53
N PHE A 127 -6.51 12.49 -7.76
CA PHE A 127 -6.75 11.28 -8.53
C PHE A 127 -6.29 10.01 -7.78
N ALA A 128 -5.24 10.11 -6.96
CA ALA A 128 -4.67 8.95 -6.27
C ALA A 128 -5.60 8.40 -5.19
N LYS A 129 -6.44 9.24 -4.55
CA LYS A 129 -7.41 8.78 -3.55
C LYS A 129 -8.61 8.05 -4.16
N THR A 130 -8.81 8.14 -5.50
CA THR A 130 -9.88 7.42 -6.19
C THR A 130 -9.54 5.95 -6.46
N ALA A 131 -8.26 5.58 -6.36
CA ALA A 131 -7.85 4.19 -6.47
C ALA A 131 -8.43 3.34 -5.33
N PRO A 132 -8.86 2.09 -5.57
CA PRO A 132 -9.38 1.21 -4.53
C PRO A 132 -8.35 0.90 -3.44
N LEU A 133 -7.06 0.94 -3.75
CA LEU A 133 -5.96 0.84 -2.80
C LEU A 133 -4.76 1.69 -3.20
N CYS A 134 -3.88 1.96 -2.23
CA CYS A 134 -2.56 2.51 -2.48
C CYS A 134 -1.49 1.62 -1.83
N ILE A 135 -0.40 1.38 -2.54
CA ILE A 135 0.79 0.74 -1.96
C ILE A 135 1.77 1.86 -1.58
N VAL A 136 2.29 1.83 -0.35
CA VAL A 136 3.31 2.76 0.14
C VAL A 136 4.58 1.97 0.42
N LEU A 137 5.70 2.45 -0.12
CA LEU A 137 7.00 1.81 -0.02
C LEU A 137 7.89 2.58 0.95
N VAL A 138 8.35 1.89 1.97
CA VAL A 138 9.14 2.41 3.07
C VAL A 138 10.44 1.61 3.15
N ALA A 139 11.57 2.29 3.38
CA ALA A 139 12.83 1.61 3.67
C ALA A 139 13.15 1.68 5.17
N ASP A 140 13.34 0.53 5.80
CA ASP A 140 13.82 0.40 7.18
C ASP A 140 15.35 0.50 7.22
N MET A 141 15.87 1.68 7.56
CA MET A 141 17.31 1.96 7.63
C MET A 141 18.02 1.22 8.76
N THR A 142 17.28 0.59 9.69
CA THR A 142 17.93 -0.23 10.73
C THR A 142 18.64 -1.43 10.11
N LYS A 143 18.19 -1.92 8.97
CA LYS A 143 18.81 -3.01 8.21
C LYS A 143 20.20 -2.67 7.67
N PHE A 144 20.43 -1.40 7.36
CA PHE A 144 21.75 -0.92 6.93
C PHE A 144 22.75 -0.74 8.09
N GLY A 145 22.27 -0.67 9.34
CA GLY A 145 23.07 -0.36 10.51
C GLY A 145 23.59 1.08 10.57
N ASN A 146 23.29 1.91 9.58
CA ASN A 146 23.62 3.34 9.53
C ASN A 146 22.65 4.10 8.61
N THR A 147 22.70 5.43 8.68
CA THR A 147 21.85 6.35 7.88
C THR A 147 22.70 7.29 7.02
N SER A 148 23.87 6.82 6.54
CA SER A 148 24.71 7.61 5.62
C SER A 148 23.96 7.92 4.32
N GLU A 149 24.34 9.01 3.64
CA GLU A 149 23.75 9.37 2.34
C GLU A 149 23.88 8.24 1.30
N GLN A 150 25.00 7.52 1.33
CA GLN A 150 25.18 6.34 0.47
C GLN A 150 24.17 5.23 0.79
N SER A 151 23.91 4.95 2.08
CA SER A 151 22.90 3.96 2.48
C SER A 151 21.50 4.39 2.11
N LYS A 152 21.14 5.67 2.28
CA LYS A 152 19.86 6.23 1.84
C LYS A 152 19.68 6.13 0.32
N LEU A 153 20.77 6.40 -0.44
CA LEU A 153 20.73 6.26 -1.90
C LEU A 153 20.47 4.80 -2.31
N MET A 154 21.15 3.84 -1.68
CA MET A 154 20.91 2.42 -1.98
C MET A 154 19.50 1.99 -1.62
N ALA A 155 18.99 2.40 -0.46
CA ALA A 155 17.61 2.14 -0.07
C ALA A 155 16.59 2.73 -1.07
N ALA A 156 16.83 3.94 -1.59
CA ALA A 156 15.99 4.54 -2.61
C ALA A 156 16.03 3.76 -3.94
N VAL A 157 17.20 3.24 -4.33
CA VAL A 157 17.33 2.36 -5.51
C VAL A 157 16.51 1.07 -5.30
N ASP A 158 16.65 0.42 -4.14
CA ASP A 158 15.95 -0.82 -3.82
C ASP A 158 14.42 -0.63 -3.80
N VAL A 159 13.94 0.49 -3.24
CA VAL A 159 12.52 0.89 -3.31
C VAL A 159 12.07 1.10 -4.77
N GLY A 160 12.91 1.71 -5.61
CA GLY A 160 12.63 1.89 -7.04
C GLY A 160 12.48 0.55 -7.77
N ILE A 161 13.26 -0.47 -7.41
CA ILE A 161 13.16 -1.83 -7.96
C ILE A 161 11.80 -2.46 -7.59
N VAL A 162 11.40 -2.39 -6.31
CA VAL A 162 10.09 -2.88 -5.87
C VAL A 162 8.96 -2.13 -6.58
N CYS A 163 9.06 -0.81 -6.70
CA CYS A 163 8.09 0.02 -7.40
C CYS A 163 7.95 -0.37 -8.88
N GLN A 164 9.05 -0.70 -9.55
CA GLN A 164 9.01 -1.17 -10.94
C GLN A 164 8.40 -2.57 -11.04
N ASN A 165 8.67 -3.48 -10.10
CA ASN A 165 7.97 -4.77 -10.02
C ASN A 165 6.45 -4.58 -9.95
N ILE A 166 5.96 -3.66 -9.08
CA ILE A 166 4.54 -3.31 -9.00
C ILE A 166 4.03 -2.85 -10.36
N SER A 167 4.75 -1.95 -11.03
CA SER A 167 4.31 -1.36 -12.29
C SER A 167 4.17 -2.40 -13.40
N VAL A 168 5.14 -3.30 -13.53
CA VAL A 168 5.12 -4.37 -14.55
C VAL A 168 4.09 -5.45 -14.19
N ALA A 169 4.00 -5.83 -12.91
CA ALA A 169 3.01 -6.80 -12.47
C ALA A 169 1.57 -6.29 -12.68
N CYS A 170 1.29 -5.01 -12.40
CA CYS A 170 -0.01 -4.41 -12.70
C CYS A 170 -0.35 -4.58 -14.18
N ALA A 171 0.54 -4.18 -15.10
CA ALA A 171 0.29 -4.34 -16.52
C ALA A 171 0.07 -5.80 -16.93
N GLY A 172 0.87 -6.72 -16.38
CA GLY A 172 0.74 -8.15 -16.66
C GLY A 172 -0.57 -8.75 -16.16
N LEU A 173 -1.09 -8.27 -15.03
CA LEU A 173 -2.32 -8.76 -14.39
C LEU A 173 -3.60 -8.03 -14.87
N GLY A 174 -3.49 -7.07 -15.80
CA GLY A 174 -4.63 -6.26 -16.23
C GLY A 174 -5.06 -5.21 -15.21
N LEU A 175 -4.14 -4.83 -14.32
CA LEU A 175 -4.27 -3.73 -13.38
C LEU A 175 -3.55 -2.48 -13.91
N VAL A 176 -3.84 -1.33 -13.31
CA VAL A 176 -3.18 -0.07 -13.65
C VAL A 176 -2.66 0.63 -12.41
N THR A 177 -1.54 1.37 -12.57
CA THR A 177 -0.88 2.11 -11.50
C THR A 177 -0.08 3.28 -12.04
N VAL A 178 0.42 4.13 -11.13
CA VAL A 178 1.44 5.13 -11.41
C VAL A 178 2.41 5.23 -10.24
N PRO A 179 3.74 5.14 -10.46
CA PRO A 179 4.75 5.44 -9.45
C PRO A 179 4.70 6.91 -9.04
N ARG A 180 4.71 7.19 -7.73
CA ARG A 180 4.66 8.56 -7.19
C ARG A 180 5.54 8.68 -5.95
N ALA A 181 6.08 9.88 -5.71
CA ALA A 181 6.77 10.24 -4.47
C ALA A 181 5.96 11.25 -3.62
N THR A 182 4.98 11.94 -4.22
CA THR A 182 4.14 12.91 -3.50
C THR A 182 3.22 12.20 -2.52
N MET A 183 3.27 12.57 -1.23
CA MET A 183 2.39 12.08 -0.17
C MET A 183 2.45 13.03 1.03
N ASP A 184 1.48 12.98 1.94
CA ASP A 184 1.55 13.65 3.24
C ASP A 184 2.36 12.77 4.20
N GLU A 185 3.68 13.02 4.21
CA GLU A 185 4.60 12.24 5.04
C GLU A 185 4.27 12.32 6.53
N ALA A 186 3.88 13.49 7.04
CA ALA A 186 3.64 13.66 8.47
C ALA A 186 2.46 12.80 8.95
N SER A 187 1.35 12.83 8.20
CA SER A 187 0.18 12.01 8.48
C SER A 187 0.49 10.51 8.35
N LEU A 188 1.20 10.10 7.29
CA LEU A 188 1.54 8.70 7.07
C LEU A 188 2.54 8.17 8.09
N ARG A 189 3.58 8.93 8.46
CA ARG A 189 4.51 8.53 9.52
C ARG A 189 3.79 8.24 10.82
N LYS A 190 2.87 9.12 11.21
CA LYS A 190 2.06 8.94 12.43
C LYS A 190 1.17 7.71 12.33
N ALA A 191 0.43 7.56 11.23
CA ALA A 191 -0.51 6.46 11.03
C ALA A 191 0.18 5.10 10.97
N LEU A 192 1.27 5.00 10.22
CA LEU A 192 2.05 3.77 10.04
C LEU A 192 3.04 3.51 11.18
N LYS A 193 3.08 4.38 12.21
CA LYS A 193 3.97 4.28 13.39
C LYS A 193 5.46 4.23 13.00
N LEU A 194 5.83 4.96 11.95
CA LEU A 194 7.20 5.01 11.46
C LEU A 194 8.08 5.85 12.38
N THR A 195 9.33 5.43 12.54
CA THR A 195 10.36 6.17 13.28
C THR A 195 11.22 7.01 12.33
N ASP A 196 12.17 7.78 12.88
CA ASP A 196 13.19 8.52 12.13
C ASP A 196 14.12 7.62 11.30
N LYS A 197 14.12 6.33 11.59
CA LYS A 197 14.89 5.31 10.85
C LYS A 197 14.15 4.71 9.64
N HIS A 198 12.95 5.17 9.36
CA HIS A 198 12.21 4.75 8.16
C HIS A 198 12.20 5.88 7.13
N LEU A 199 12.51 5.54 5.88
CA LEU A 199 12.40 6.46 4.75
C LEU A 199 11.11 6.17 3.98
N LEU A 200 10.21 7.14 3.96
CA LEU A 200 9.00 7.11 3.15
C LEU A 200 9.37 7.60 1.75
N LEU A 201 9.36 6.72 0.73
CA LEU A 201 10.00 7.05 -0.53
C LEU A 201 9.04 7.10 -1.71
N MET A 202 8.24 6.06 -1.91
CA MET A 202 7.37 5.97 -3.08
C MET A 202 5.99 5.42 -2.73
N ASN A 203 5.03 5.67 -3.60
CA ASN A 203 3.70 5.07 -3.52
C ASN A 203 3.14 4.75 -4.91
N ASN A 204 2.25 3.77 -4.95
CA ASN A 204 1.55 3.31 -6.12
C ASN A 204 0.05 3.20 -5.80
N PRO A 205 -0.80 4.13 -6.23
CA PRO A 205 -2.24 3.86 -6.31
C PRO A 205 -2.47 2.77 -7.35
N VAL A 206 -3.31 1.79 -7.03
CA VAL A 206 -3.56 0.61 -7.87
C VAL A 206 -5.06 0.37 -7.98
N GLY A 207 -5.51 -0.01 -9.16
CA GLY A 207 -6.88 -0.40 -9.45
C GLY A 207 -7.02 -1.13 -10.78
N TYR A 208 -8.24 -1.48 -11.12
CA TYR A 208 -8.56 -1.89 -12.49
C TYR A 208 -8.64 -0.66 -13.39
N PRO A 209 -8.41 -0.81 -14.72
CA PRO A 209 -8.57 0.28 -15.66
C PRO A 209 -10.02 0.75 -15.69
N LYS A 210 -10.23 2.08 -15.69
CA LYS A 210 -11.54 2.66 -15.92
C LYS A 210 -11.93 2.39 -17.36
N LYS A 211 -13.09 1.82 -17.56
CA LYS A 211 -13.68 1.58 -18.89
C LYS A 211 -14.24 2.86 -19.48
#